data_f5111a068d655f6877896d5b72fa0e82
#
_entry.id   f5111a068d655f6877896d5b72fa0e82
#
_cell.length_a   1.000
_cell.length_b   1.000
_cell.length_c   1.000
_cell.angle_alpha   90.00
_cell.angle_beta   90.00
_cell.angle_gamma   90.00
#
_symmetry.space_group_name_H-M   'P 1'
#
loop_
_entity.id
_entity.type
_entity.pdbx_description
1 polymer ?
#
loop_
_entity_poly.entity_id
_entity_poly.type
_entity_poly.pdbx_seq_one_letter_code
_entity_poly.pdbx_strand_id
1 'polypeptide(L)'
;LMAAEAAVVPALPAYRFQSIQGLKSTPSHVRGQNPRYGASIDVWLSAEGAGPMNVEIVDSDGAMVRTLSQRGTPGLNRIQWDLRYDSPRAPRLRTPPPDMPWIQMEEDGTRRLRTWDLDLTGGQIGPLAVPGTYTARIEIGDRTLETPVEVLKDPNSTGSIEEIRRQVALSLALRDDLEEMGRMIDRLEWIREQVEDLQDLTRVDADAEAVAEAAAAFREQLLDVEGRLFDIHLSGAREDAFRAPMRLYGRMAALGSDVSRFSADFAPTVQQQEVYEVLKNRLNEARALMDRLLEIEMPALNERLRARGIPIISD
;
A
#
# COMPACT_ATOMS: atom_id res chain seq x y z
N LEU A 1 -18.27 33.81 5.14
CA LEU A 1 -17.81 32.94 4.07
C LEU A 1 -17.52 33.71 2.78
N MET A 2 -18.46 34.43 2.23
CA MET A 2 -18.35 35.11 0.92
C MET A 2 -17.36 36.29 0.83
N ALA A 3 -16.88 36.81 1.97
CA ALA A 3 -15.88 37.88 2.00
C ALA A 3 -14.43 37.38 2.09
N ALA A 4 -14.22 36.09 2.32
CA ALA A 4 -12.91 35.49 2.37
C ALA A 4 -12.55 34.86 1.01
N GLU A 5 -11.26 34.78 0.67
CA GLU A 5 -10.82 34.06 -0.54
C GLU A 5 -10.94 32.55 -0.40
N ALA A 6 -10.78 32.02 0.83
CA ALA A 6 -11.02 30.63 1.20
C ALA A 6 -11.57 30.57 2.63
N ALA A 7 -12.48 29.64 2.87
CA ALA A 7 -13.01 29.37 4.22
C ALA A 7 -13.43 27.90 4.34
N VAL A 8 -13.18 27.31 5.50
CA VAL A 8 -13.66 25.95 5.80
C VAL A 8 -14.98 26.03 6.59
N VAL A 9 -15.90 25.13 6.26
CA VAL A 9 -17.15 24.96 7.01
C VAL A 9 -16.90 23.90 8.08
N PRO A 10 -17.36 24.11 9.33
CA PRO A 10 -17.22 23.07 10.37
C PRO A 10 -17.78 21.71 9.89
N ALA A 11 -16.97 20.68 9.99
CA ALA A 11 -17.39 19.33 9.58
C ALA A 11 -18.44 18.78 10.55
N LEU A 12 -19.42 18.07 10.01
CA LEU A 12 -20.36 17.30 10.83
C LEU A 12 -19.68 16.02 11.33
N PRO A 13 -20.07 15.52 12.55
CA PRO A 13 -19.59 14.23 13.02
C PRO A 13 -19.88 13.10 12.03
N ALA A 14 -18.93 12.17 11.87
CA ALA A 14 -19.06 11.02 11.00
C ALA A 14 -19.02 9.72 11.82
N TYR A 15 -19.86 8.77 11.48
CA TYR A 15 -19.89 7.48 12.17
C TYR A 15 -18.96 6.48 11.49
N ARG A 16 -18.08 5.89 12.29
CA ARG A 16 -17.29 4.72 11.91
C ARG A 16 -18.17 3.49 11.99
N PHE A 17 -18.44 2.84 10.86
CA PHE A 17 -19.09 1.54 10.84
C PHE A 17 -18.46 0.65 9.75
N GLN A 18 -18.53 -0.65 9.98
CA GLN A 18 -18.10 -1.65 8.99
C GLN A 18 -19.18 -1.75 7.90
N SER A 19 -18.80 -1.40 6.66
CA SER A 19 -19.70 -1.58 5.54
C SER A 19 -19.70 -3.05 5.12
N ILE A 20 -20.87 -3.65 5.05
CA ILE A 20 -21.04 -4.99 4.49
C ILE A 20 -20.92 -4.85 2.97
N GLN A 21 -19.75 -5.18 2.43
CA GLN A 21 -19.57 -5.24 0.98
C GLN A 21 -20.38 -6.41 0.43
N GLY A 22 -21.14 -6.16 -0.62
CA GLY A 22 -21.94 -7.20 -1.28
C GLY A 22 -23.44 -7.08 -1.10
N LEU A 23 -23.93 -6.29 -0.16
CA LEU A 23 -25.33 -5.85 -0.20
C LEU A 23 -25.51 -4.86 -1.36
N LYS A 24 -25.53 -5.38 -2.58
CA LYS A 24 -25.96 -4.61 -3.73
C LYS A 24 -27.42 -4.23 -3.49
N SER A 25 -27.64 -2.97 -3.13
CA SER A 25 -28.98 -2.42 -3.16
C SER A 25 -29.46 -2.50 -4.62
N THR A 26 -30.47 -3.29 -4.88
CA THR A 26 -31.12 -3.28 -6.20
C THR A 26 -31.58 -1.84 -6.46
N PRO A 27 -31.22 -1.24 -7.59
CA PRO A 27 -31.70 0.08 -7.94
C PRO A 27 -33.21 0.11 -7.82
N SER A 28 -33.74 0.99 -7.00
CA SER A 28 -35.17 1.16 -6.80
C SER A 28 -35.52 2.63 -7.03
N HIS A 29 -36.46 2.90 -7.90
CA HIS A 29 -36.96 4.26 -8.16
C HIS A 29 -37.62 4.92 -6.95
N VAL A 30 -37.91 4.14 -5.91
CA VAL A 30 -38.56 4.62 -4.66
C VAL A 30 -37.61 4.75 -3.48
N ARG A 31 -36.31 4.49 -3.67
CA ARG A 31 -35.28 4.62 -2.60
C ARG A 31 -34.42 5.83 -2.84
N GLY A 32 -34.27 6.67 -1.83
CA GLY A 32 -33.27 7.73 -1.81
C GLY A 32 -31.85 7.15 -1.84
N GLN A 33 -30.88 7.96 -2.30
CA GLN A 33 -29.47 7.62 -2.19
C GLN A 33 -28.98 7.97 -0.79
N ASN A 34 -28.22 7.06 -0.16
CA ASN A 34 -27.54 7.37 1.07
C ASN A 34 -26.41 8.40 0.81
N PRO A 35 -26.09 9.27 1.78
CA PRO A 35 -24.86 10.06 1.73
C PRO A 35 -23.65 9.16 1.53
N ARG A 36 -22.59 9.71 0.96
CA ARG A 36 -21.31 8.98 0.89
C ARG A 36 -20.82 8.68 2.29
N TYR A 37 -20.30 7.48 2.48
CA TYR A 37 -19.69 7.08 3.75
C TYR A 37 -18.47 7.93 4.06
N GLY A 38 -18.31 8.29 5.34
CA GLY A 38 -17.16 9.01 5.86
C GLY A 38 -17.49 10.43 6.30
N ALA A 39 -16.44 11.24 6.50
CA ALA A 39 -16.54 12.64 6.87
C ALA A 39 -16.49 13.54 5.64
N SER A 40 -17.43 14.49 5.56
CA SER A 40 -17.43 15.53 4.53
C SER A 40 -16.75 16.78 5.09
N ILE A 41 -15.73 17.25 4.39
CA ILE A 41 -14.98 18.48 4.70
C ILE A 41 -15.32 19.47 3.60
N ASP A 42 -16.06 20.51 3.93
CA ASP A 42 -16.56 21.50 2.98
C ASP A 42 -15.69 22.75 3.01
N VAL A 43 -15.14 23.12 1.87
CA VAL A 43 -14.29 24.29 1.68
C VAL A 43 -14.90 25.22 0.64
N TRP A 44 -15.14 26.45 1.02
CA TRP A 44 -15.57 27.49 0.09
C TRP A 44 -14.35 28.22 -0.46
N LEU A 45 -14.31 28.44 -1.78
CA LEU A 45 -13.25 29.15 -2.48
C LEU A 45 -13.85 30.28 -3.33
N SER A 46 -13.21 31.45 -3.33
CA SER A 46 -13.47 32.50 -4.31
C SER A 46 -12.90 32.10 -5.69
N ALA A 47 -13.16 32.92 -6.71
CA ALA A 47 -12.55 32.72 -8.02
C ALA A 47 -11.01 32.79 -7.98
N GLU A 48 -10.47 33.68 -7.14
CA GLU A 48 -9.04 33.90 -6.95
C GLU A 48 -8.40 32.81 -6.07
N GLY A 49 -9.19 32.17 -5.19
CA GLY A 49 -8.74 31.09 -4.30
C GLY A 49 -8.80 29.68 -4.93
N ALA A 50 -9.26 29.57 -6.19
CA ALA A 50 -9.34 28.26 -6.83
C ALA A 50 -7.95 27.72 -7.21
N GLY A 51 -7.70 26.44 -6.95
CA GLY A 51 -6.40 25.80 -7.22
C GLY A 51 -6.29 24.39 -6.66
N PRO A 52 -5.08 23.82 -6.68
CA PRO A 52 -4.83 22.55 -6.00
C PRO A 52 -5.10 22.68 -4.49
N MET A 53 -5.77 21.71 -3.91
CA MET A 53 -5.98 21.57 -2.47
C MET A 53 -5.35 20.27 -2.00
N ASN A 54 -4.45 20.33 -1.04
CA ASN A 54 -3.95 19.18 -0.31
C ASN A 54 -4.59 19.17 1.08
N VAL A 55 -5.07 18.02 1.49
CA VAL A 55 -5.73 17.85 2.78
C VAL A 55 -5.02 16.74 3.55
N GLU A 56 -4.51 17.09 4.71
CA GLU A 56 -3.92 16.18 5.67
C GLU A 56 -4.91 15.97 6.82
N ILE A 57 -5.23 14.72 7.08
CA ILE A 57 -5.95 14.33 8.29
C ILE A 57 -4.92 13.88 9.32
N VAL A 58 -4.89 14.54 10.46
CA VAL A 58 -4.03 14.18 11.59
C VAL A 58 -4.86 13.82 12.81
N ASP A 59 -4.33 12.94 13.65
CA ASP A 59 -4.96 12.57 14.92
C ASP A 59 -4.69 13.61 16.03
N SER A 60 -5.14 13.33 17.24
CA SER A 60 -4.94 14.21 18.41
C SER A 60 -3.48 14.41 18.81
N ASP A 61 -2.60 13.49 18.44
CA ASP A 61 -1.16 13.56 18.73
C ASP A 61 -0.38 14.22 17.57
N GLY A 62 -1.08 14.62 16.50
CA GLY A 62 -0.50 15.21 15.30
C GLY A 62 0.08 14.19 14.31
N ALA A 63 -0.14 12.88 14.55
CA ALA A 63 0.32 11.85 13.63
C ALA A 63 -0.55 11.82 12.36
N MET A 64 0.10 11.59 11.21
CA MET A 64 -0.55 11.53 9.91
C MET A 64 -1.45 10.30 9.80
N VAL A 65 -2.70 10.53 9.42
CA VAL A 65 -3.71 9.51 9.21
C VAL A 65 -3.96 9.31 7.71
N ARG A 66 -4.22 10.39 6.98
CA ARG A 66 -4.60 10.34 5.58
C ARG A 66 -4.18 11.58 4.83
N THR A 67 -3.69 11.40 3.61
CA THR A 67 -3.48 12.49 2.66
C THR A 67 -4.48 12.39 1.52
N LEU A 68 -5.14 13.51 1.21
CA LEU A 68 -6.10 13.62 0.12
C LEU A 68 -5.71 14.82 -0.75
N SER A 69 -5.94 14.72 -2.04
CA SER A 69 -5.71 15.84 -2.96
C SER A 69 -6.90 15.99 -3.90
N GLN A 70 -7.25 17.23 -4.16
CA GLN A 70 -8.35 17.58 -5.07
C GLN A 70 -8.08 18.95 -5.70
N ARG A 71 -8.54 19.15 -6.93
CA ARG A 71 -8.56 20.50 -7.51
C ARG A 71 -9.78 21.27 -7.01
N GLY A 72 -9.54 22.39 -6.34
CA GLY A 72 -10.58 23.31 -5.93
C GLY A 72 -11.11 24.17 -7.07
N THR A 73 -12.40 24.37 -7.09
CA THR A 73 -13.11 25.25 -8.02
C THR A 73 -13.82 26.38 -7.25
N PRO A 74 -14.11 27.52 -7.89
CA PRO A 74 -14.91 28.56 -7.24
C PRO A 74 -16.24 28.03 -6.69
N GLY A 75 -16.59 28.43 -5.46
CA GLY A 75 -17.77 27.95 -4.76
C GLY A 75 -17.45 26.90 -3.69
N LEU A 76 -18.41 26.04 -3.39
CA LEU A 76 -18.30 25.04 -2.34
C LEU A 76 -17.66 23.77 -2.91
N ASN A 77 -16.55 23.35 -2.32
CA ASN A 77 -15.81 22.12 -2.63
C ASN A 77 -15.98 21.14 -1.48
N ARG A 78 -16.39 19.92 -1.78
CA ARG A 78 -16.53 18.86 -0.79
C ARG A 78 -15.43 17.83 -0.96
N ILE A 79 -14.63 17.64 0.07
CA ILE A 79 -13.62 16.60 0.20
C ILE A 79 -14.19 15.50 1.07
N GLN A 80 -14.06 14.25 0.64
CA GLN A 80 -14.61 13.11 1.36
C GLN A 80 -13.47 12.27 1.94
N TRP A 81 -13.39 12.20 3.26
CA TRP A 81 -12.54 11.27 3.97
C TRP A 81 -13.34 10.01 4.32
N ASP A 82 -12.91 8.86 3.88
CA ASP A 82 -13.53 7.55 4.10
C ASP A 82 -13.25 6.95 5.50
N LEU A 83 -12.77 7.77 6.42
CA LEU A 83 -12.37 7.41 7.79
C LEU A 83 -11.26 6.34 7.84
N ARG A 84 -10.40 6.29 6.83
CA ARG A 84 -9.30 5.34 6.75
C ARG A 84 -7.95 6.02 6.76
N TYR A 85 -6.99 5.32 7.30
CA TYR A 85 -5.57 5.61 7.11
C TYR A 85 -5.17 5.42 5.65
N ASP A 86 -4.00 5.91 5.28
CA ASP A 86 -3.43 5.65 3.96
C ASP A 86 -3.22 4.15 3.75
N SER A 87 -3.44 3.72 2.51
CA SER A 87 -3.20 2.35 2.09
C SER A 87 -1.70 2.06 1.98
N PRO A 88 -1.26 0.82 2.21
CA PRO A 88 0.11 0.46 1.92
C PRO A 88 0.38 0.52 0.42
N ARG A 89 1.63 0.67 0.04
CA ARG A 89 2.08 0.62 -1.34
C ARG A 89 1.80 -0.74 -1.96
N ALA A 90 1.21 -0.75 -3.13
CA ALA A 90 1.12 -1.95 -3.95
C ALA A 90 2.43 -2.10 -4.75
N PRO A 91 3.17 -3.23 -4.62
CA PRO A 91 4.40 -3.45 -5.36
C PRO A 91 4.15 -3.53 -6.87
N ARG A 92 5.14 -3.10 -7.65
CA ARG A 92 5.14 -3.09 -9.11
C ARG A 92 6.29 -3.95 -9.62
N LEU A 93 5.95 -5.07 -10.25
CA LEU A 93 6.94 -5.98 -10.79
C LEU A 93 7.46 -5.46 -12.13
N ARG A 94 8.77 -5.51 -12.32
CA ARG A 94 9.46 -4.98 -13.53
C ARG A 94 9.87 -6.08 -14.48
N THR A 95 9.88 -7.29 -13.98
CA THR A 95 10.35 -8.45 -14.75
C THR A 95 9.20 -9.42 -15.00
N PRO A 96 9.20 -10.14 -16.12
CA PRO A 96 8.26 -11.24 -16.35
C PRO A 96 8.57 -12.43 -15.42
N PRO A 97 7.62 -13.35 -15.22
CA PRO A 97 7.92 -14.61 -14.54
C PRO A 97 9.02 -15.38 -15.30
N PRO A 98 9.94 -16.06 -14.61
CA PRO A 98 11.06 -16.76 -15.26
C PRO A 98 10.67 -17.80 -16.31
N ASP A 99 9.53 -18.44 -16.13
CA ASP A 99 8.97 -19.47 -17.02
C ASP A 99 7.95 -18.92 -18.03
N MET A 100 7.63 -17.62 -17.96
CA MET A 100 6.67 -16.96 -18.87
C MET A 100 7.19 -15.59 -19.34
N PRO A 101 8.32 -15.55 -20.08
CA PRO A 101 8.93 -14.27 -20.50
C PRO A 101 8.08 -13.47 -21.48
N TRP A 102 7.01 -14.07 -22.04
CA TRP A 102 6.08 -13.43 -22.98
C TRP A 102 4.92 -12.68 -22.29
N ILE A 103 4.86 -12.65 -20.96
CA ILE A 103 3.82 -11.91 -20.24
C ILE A 103 3.90 -10.43 -20.61
N GLN A 104 2.73 -9.87 -20.96
CA GLN A 104 2.62 -8.47 -21.33
C GLN A 104 2.79 -7.56 -20.12
N MET A 105 3.73 -6.65 -20.21
CA MET A 105 3.91 -5.55 -19.26
C MET A 105 2.95 -4.40 -19.55
N GLU A 106 2.64 -3.57 -18.56
CA GLU A 106 1.87 -2.33 -18.74
C GLU A 106 2.74 -1.29 -19.49
N GLU A 107 2.14 -0.16 -19.93
CA GLU A 107 2.84 0.87 -20.72
C GLU A 107 4.06 1.47 -19.99
N ASP A 108 4.07 1.44 -18.66
CA ASP A 108 5.19 1.92 -17.83
C ASP A 108 6.30 0.87 -17.62
N GLY A 109 6.25 -0.25 -18.33
CA GLY A 109 7.22 -1.34 -18.19
C GLY A 109 7.05 -2.18 -16.93
N THR A 110 5.95 -2.02 -16.21
CA THR A 110 5.69 -2.77 -14.98
C THR A 110 4.47 -3.66 -15.10
N ARG A 111 4.27 -4.53 -14.13
CA ARG A 111 3.02 -5.29 -13.93
C ARG A 111 2.65 -5.33 -12.46
N ARG A 112 1.36 -5.46 -12.17
CA ARG A 112 0.88 -5.52 -10.79
C ARG A 112 1.10 -6.90 -10.20
N LEU A 113 1.50 -6.96 -8.95
CA LEU A 113 1.40 -8.18 -8.16
C LEU A 113 -0.08 -8.47 -7.88
N ARG A 114 -0.64 -9.42 -8.60
CA ARG A 114 -2.03 -9.87 -8.44
C ARG A 114 -2.07 -11.30 -7.93
N THR A 115 -2.92 -11.53 -6.95
CA THR A 115 -3.29 -12.86 -6.48
C THR A 115 -4.79 -12.99 -6.63
N TRP A 116 -5.23 -13.84 -7.54
CA TRP A 116 -6.67 -14.09 -7.76
C TRP A 116 -7.23 -15.01 -6.66
N ASP A 117 -8.54 -14.94 -6.44
CA ASP A 117 -9.31 -15.75 -5.48
C ASP A 117 -8.99 -15.53 -4.00
N LEU A 118 -8.05 -14.66 -3.68
CA LEU A 118 -7.76 -14.26 -2.34
C LEU A 118 -8.22 -12.80 -2.17
N ASP A 119 -9.19 -12.59 -1.30
CA ASP A 119 -9.62 -11.23 -1.00
C ASP A 119 -8.56 -10.49 -0.18
N LEU A 120 -7.47 -10.14 -0.85
CA LEU A 120 -6.38 -9.36 -0.29
C LEU A 120 -6.73 -7.87 -0.20
N THR A 121 -7.82 -7.45 -0.84
CA THR A 121 -8.20 -6.04 -0.95
C THR A 121 -8.33 -5.38 0.41
N GLY A 122 -8.87 -6.10 1.40
CA GLY A 122 -9.01 -5.57 2.76
C GLY A 122 -7.67 -5.26 3.44
N GLY A 123 -6.63 -6.08 3.23
CA GLY A 123 -5.28 -5.83 3.73
C GLY A 123 -4.51 -4.77 2.93
N GLN A 124 -4.95 -4.51 1.70
CA GLN A 124 -4.34 -3.51 0.82
C GLN A 124 -5.01 -2.13 0.92
N ILE A 125 -6.02 -1.96 1.75
CA ILE A 125 -6.64 -0.67 2.08
C ILE A 125 -6.26 -0.26 3.50
N GLY A 126 -6.20 1.06 3.74
CA GLY A 126 -5.91 1.58 5.06
C GLY A 126 -6.94 1.13 6.11
N PRO A 127 -6.53 0.88 7.35
CA PRO A 127 -7.45 0.59 8.45
C PRO A 127 -8.45 1.71 8.68
N LEU A 128 -9.62 1.40 9.26
CA LEU A 128 -10.55 2.42 9.72
C LEU A 128 -9.99 3.12 10.96
N ALA A 129 -10.10 4.44 10.99
CA ALA A 129 -9.69 5.27 12.11
C ALA A 129 -10.44 4.94 13.41
N VAL A 130 -9.78 5.09 14.54
CA VAL A 130 -10.41 4.94 15.88
C VAL A 130 -11.42 6.07 16.09
N PRO A 131 -12.57 5.85 16.74
CA PRO A 131 -13.43 6.95 17.17
C PRO A 131 -12.67 7.98 18.02
N GLY A 132 -12.81 9.25 17.69
CA GLY A 132 -12.08 10.36 18.32
C GLY A 132 -12.11 11.62 17.49
N THR A 133 -11.36 12.63 17.90
CA THR A 133 -11.25 13.90 17.19
C THR A 133 -9.98 13.95 16.37
N TYR A 134 -10.12 14.31 15.11
CA TYR A 134 -9.06 14.50 14.12
C TYR A 134 -9.04 15.96 13.68
N THR A 135 -7.96 16.40 13.07
CA THR A 135 -7.87 17.70 12.44
C THR A 135 -7.64 17.54 10.95
N ALA A 136 -8.50 18.15 10.15
CA ALA A 136 -8.24 18.29 8.71
C ALA A 136 -7.52 19.61 8.49
N ARG A 137 -6.29 19.54 7.93
CA ARG A 137 -5.47 20.66 7.47
C ARG A 137 -5.57 20.76 5.97
N ILE A 138 -6.06 21.89 5.47
CA ILE A 138 -6.29 22.12 4.05
C ILE A 138 -5.32 23.17 3.57
N GLU A 139 -4.39 22.80 2.69
CA GLU A 139 -3.45 23.70 2.05
C GLU A 139 -3.97 24.12 0.68
N ILE A 140 -4.00 25.43 0.43
CA ILE A 140 -4.47 26.05 -0.81
C ILE A 140 -3.54 27.20 -1.14
N GLY A 141 -2.62 27.03 -2.10
CA GLY A 141 -1.54 27.98 -2.35
C GLY A 141 -0.73 28.22 -1.07
N ASP A 142 -0.62 29.45 -0.64
CA ASP A 142 0.15 29.85 0.56
C ASP A 142 -0.69 29.82 1.86
N ARG A 143 -1.89 29.27 1.83
CA ARG A 143 -2.82 29.27 2.96
C ARG A 143 -3.04 27.88 3.51
N THR A 144 -3.18 27.83 4.83
CA THR A 144 -3.59 26.64 5.56
C THR A 144 -4.87 26.95 6.34
N LEU A 145 -5.89 26.13 6.15
CA LEU A 145 -7.13 26.16 6.92
C LEU A 145 -7.20 24.88 7.75
N GLU A 146 -7.79 24.97 8.93
CA GLU A 146 -7.97 23.79 9.80
C GLU A 146 -9.43 23.67 10.25
N THR A 147 -9.91 22.44 10.37
CA THR A 147 -11.21 22.14 10.97
C THR A 147 -11.16 20.83 11.74
N PRO A 148 -11.76 20.74 12.94
CA PRO A 148 -11.91 19.47 13.63
C PRO A 148 -12.89 18.56 12.88
N VAL A 149 -12.60 17.26 12.90
CA VAL A 149 -13.44 16.20 12.36
C VAL A 149 -13.67 15.17 13.46
N GLU A 150 -14.89 15.05 13.92
CA GLU A 150 -15.27 14.09 14.94
C GLU A 150 -15.67 12.76 14.31
N VAL A 151 -15.02 11.69 14.73
CA VAL A 151 -15.36 10.31 14.34
C VAL A 151 -16.05 9.62 15.52
N LEU A 152 -17.30 9.26 15.32
CA LEU A 152 -18.11 8.59 16.32
C LEU A 152 -18.11 7.07 16.11
N LYS A 153 -18.23 6.33 17.20
CA LYS A 153 -18.43 4.88 17.16
C LYS A 153 -19.85 4.56 16.65
N ASP A 154 -19.99 3.48 15.89
CA ASP A 154 -21.31 2.92 15.55
C ASP A 154 -22.11 2.61 16.82
N PRO A 155 -23.27 3.24 17.05
CA PRO A 155 -24.09 2.98 18.23
C PRO A 155 -24.64 1.54 18.27
N ASN A 156 -24.70 0.84 17.14
CA ASN A 156 -25.15 -0.54 17.06
C ASN A 156 -24.02 -1.56 17.31
N SER A 157 -22.77 -1.12 17.32
CA SER A 157 -21.63 -1.99 17.62
C SER A 157 -21.48 -2.20 19.12
N THR A 158 -21.31 -3.45 19.56
CA THR A 158 -21.11 -3.81 20.97
C THR A 158 -19.65 -3.72 21.42
N GLY A 159 -18.69 -3.66 20.47
CA GLY A 159 -17.27 -3.53 20.79
C GLY A 159 -16.94 -2.24 21.53
N SER A 160 -16.03 -2.29 22.48
CA SER A 160 -15.55 -1.13 23.22
C SER A 160 -14.54 -0.31 22.41
N ILE A 161 -14.33 0.95 22.77
CA ILE A 161 -13.29 1.80 22.16
C ILE A 161 -11.90 1.16 22.33
N GLU A 162 -11.65 0.50 23.45
CA GLU A 162 -10.37 -0.16 23.71
C GLU A 162 -10.15 -1.37 22.80
N GLU A 163 -11.18 -2.14 22.50
CA GLU A 163 -11.12 -3.23 21.54
C GLU A 163 -10.87 -2.71 20.13
N ILE A 164 -11.52 -1.62 19.75
CA ILE A 164 -11.28 -0.93 18.48
C ILE A 164 -9.82 -0.45 18.38
N ARG A 165 -9.27 0.15 19.44
CA ARG A 165 -7.87 0.58 19.47
C ARG A 165 -6.91 -0.58 19.24
N ARG A 166 -7.13 -1.71 19.92
CA ARG A 166 -6.29 -2.91 19.73
C ARG A 166 -6.40 -3.48 18.32
N GLN A 167 -7.61 -3.49 17.75
CA GLN A 167 -7.82 -3.89 16.35
C GLN A 167 -7.06 -2.98 15.38
N VAL A 168 -7.21 -1.67 15.54
CA VAL A 168 -6.55 -0.69 14.67
C VAL A 168 -5.03 -0.74 14.82
N ALA A 169 -4.51 -0.94 16.03
CA ALA A 169 -3.07 -1.07 16.25
C ALA A 169 -2.48 -2.25 15.48
N LEU A 170 -3.11 -3.44 15.52
CA LEU A 170 -2.64 -4.59 14.74
C LEU A 170 -2.82 -4.34 13.23
N SER A 171 -3.92 -3.72 12.82
CA SER A 171 -4.15 -3.39 11.41
C SER A 171 -3.13 -2.40 10.86
N LEU A 172 -2.70 -1.42 11.66
CA LEU A 172 -1.63 -0.48 11.29
C LEU A 172 -0.27 -1.18 11.21
N ALA A 173 0.06 -2.05 12.15
CA ALA A 173 1.29 -2.83 12.09
C ALA A 173 1.34 -3.71 10.83
N LEU A 174 0.23 -4.37 10.47
CA LEU A 174 0.11 -5.14 9.23
C LEU A 174 0.24 -4.27 7.97
N ARG A 175 -0.35 -3.07 7.97
CA ARG A 175 -0.20 -2.10 6.89
C ARG A 175 1.25 -1.67 6.71
N ASP A 176 1.94 -1.36 7.80
CA ASP A 176 3.32 -0.90 7.78
C ASP A 176 4.26 -2.01 7.29
N ASP A 177 4.00 -3.26 7.68
CA ASP A 177 4.74 -4.42 7.19
C ASP A 177 4.48 -4.70 5.70
N LEU A 178 3.25 -4.48 5.21
CA LEU A 178 2.93 -4.54 3.79
C LEU A 178 3.60 -3.43 2.99
N GLU A 179 3.64 -2.21 3.54
CA GLU A 179 4.37 -1.07 2.95
C GLU A 179 5.86 -1.36 2.85
N GLU A 180 6.45 -1.94 3.89
CA GLU A 180 7.85 -2.37 3.89
C GLU A 180 8.12 -3.44 2.84
N MET A 181 7.30 -4.50 2.80
CA MET A 181 7.43 -5.55 1.79
C MET A 181 7.25 -5.01 0.36
N GLY A 182 6.34 -4.05 0.16
CA GLY A 182 6.16 -3.39 -1.12
C GLY A 182 7.44 -2.68 -1.59
N ARG A 183 8.12 -1.97 -0.68
CA ARG A 183 9.42 -1.33 -0.98
C ARG A 183 10.52 -2.34 -1.24
N MET A 184 10.57 -3.42 -0.46
CA MET A 184 11.55 -4.50 -0.67
C MET A 184 11.37 -5.12 -2.06
N ILE A 185 10.14 -5.45 -2.45
CA ILE A 185 9.83 -6.04 -3.76
C ILE A 185 10.20 -5.07 -4.88
N ASP A 186 9.79 -3.81 -4.81
CA ASP A 186 10.09 -2.79 -5.82
C ASP A 186 11.61 -2.65 -6.03
N ARG A 187 12.40 -2.71 -4.94
CA ARG A 187 13.85 -2.60 -4.96
C ARG A 187 14.54 -3.84 -5.54
N LEU A 188 14.11 -5.02 -5.14
CA LEU A 188 14.62 -6.29 -5.66
C LEU A 188 14.33 -6.42 -7.16
N GLU A 189 13.12 -6.11 -7.60
CA GLU A 189 12.71 -6.11 -9.01
C GLU A 189 13.52 -5.10 -9.85
N TRP A 190 13.82 -3.91 -9.31
CA TRP A 190 14.68 -2.92 -9.94
C TRP A 190 16.11 -3.45 -10.17
N ILE A 191 16.65 -4.13 -9.17
CA ILE A 191 17.99 -4.73 -9.26
C ILE A 191 17.97 -5.92 -10.22
N ARG A 192 16.93 -6.74 -10.18
CA ARG A 192 16.80 -7.92 -11.05
C ARG A 192 16.69 -7.54 -12.52
N GLU A 193 15.93 -6.52 -12.86
CA GLU A 193 15.86 -5.96 -14.23
C GLU A 193 17.27 -5.63 -14.75
N GLN A 194 18.08 -4.90 -13.98
CA GLN A 194 19.45 -4.57 -14.35
C GLN A 194 20.37 -5.79 -14.52
N VAL A 195 20.19 -6.81 -13.66
CA VAL A 195 20.96 -8.06 -13.76
C VAL A 195 20.57 -8.87 -15.01
N GLU A 196 19.30 -8.89 -15.36
CA GLU A 196 18.80 -9.55 -16.57
C GLU A 196 19.31 -8.85 -17.84
N ASP A 197 19.29 -7.51 -17.88
CA ASP A 197 19.88 -6.71 -18.95
C ASP A 197 21.40 -6.95 -19.08
N LEU A 198 22.11 -7.06 -17.95
CA LEU A 198 23.53 -7.35 -17.94
C LEU A 198 23.82 -8.74 -18.52
N GLN A 199 23.03 -9.76 -18.23
CA GLN A 199 23.18 -11.09 -18.79
C GLN A 199 23.02 -11.08 -20.32
N ASP A 200 22.12 -10.29 -20.86
CA ASP A 200 21.93 -10.15 -22.29
C ASP A 200 23.13 -9.46 -22.99
N LEU A 201 23.71 -8.47 -22.35
CA LEU A 201 24.93 -7.81 -22.84
C LEU A 201 26.13 -8.76 -22.85
N THR A 202 26.29 -9.59 -21.81
CA THR A 202 27.44 -10.50 -21.68
C THR A 202 27.36 -11.76 -22.56
N ARG A 203 26.19 -12.09 -23.10
CA ARG A 203 26.04 -13.21 -24.09
C ARG A 203 26.81 -12.95 -25.40
N VAL A 204 27.14 -11.73 -25.71
CA VAL A 204 27.77 -11.32 -26.99
C VAL A 204 29.29 -11.23 -26.85
N ASP A 205 29.82 -11.21 -25.63
CA ASP A 205 31.25 -11.03 -25.33
C ASP A 205 31.85 -12.27 -24.68
N ALA A 206 32.65 -13.01 -25.44
CA ALA A 206 33.33 -14.24 -24.98
C ALA A 206 34.29 -14.01 -23.78
N ASP A 207 34.82 -12.78 -23.65
CA ASP A 207 35.72 -12.41 -22.54
C ASP A 207 34.96 -12.06 -21.24
N ALA A 208 33.62 -12.04 -21.28
CA ALA A 208 32.75 -11.67 -20.15
C ALA A 208 32.23 -12.89 -19.37
N GLU A 209 32.65 -14.13 -19.68
CA GLU A 209 32.11 -15.37 -19.07
C GLU A 209 32.12 -15.34 -17.53
N ALA A 210 33.23 -14.92 -16.91
CA ALA A 210 33.32 -14.85 -15.44
C ALA A 210 32.38 -13.79 -14.81
N VAL A 211 32.02 -12.73 -15.56
CA VAL A 211 31.03 -11.73 -15.15
C VAL A 211 29.63 -12.30 -15.32
N ALA A 212 29.36 -12.99 -16.42
CA ALA A 212 28.08 -13.65 -16.68
C ALA A 212 27.76 -14.70 -15.59
N GLU A 213 28.75 -15.53 -15.21
CA GLU A 213 28.58 -16.47 -14.09
C GLU A 213 28.29 -15.77 -12.76
N ALA A 214 29.02 -14.71 -12.45
CA ALA A 214 28.80 -13.93 -11.22
C ALA A 214 27.41 -13.27 -11.21
N ALA A 215 26.97 -12.71 -12.34
CA ALA A 215 25.64 -12.13 -12.49
C ALA A 215 24.53 -13.20 -12.35
N ALA A 216 24.74 -14.39 -12.93
CA ALA A 216 23.81 -15.50 -12.79
C ALA A 216 23.70 -15.97 -11.33
N ALA A 217 24.82 -16.12 -10.62
CA ALA A 217 24.84 -16.47 -9.20
C ALA A 217 24.12 -15.43 -8.33
N PHE A 218 24.33 -14.14 -8.62
CA PHE A 218 23.65 -13.05 -7.92
C PHE A 218 22.15 -13.04 -8.22
N ARG A 219 21.75 -13.29 -9.47
CA ARG A 219 20.34 -13.42 -9.85
C ARG A 219 19.63 -14.53 -9.07
N GLU A 220 20.26 -15.70 -8.91
CA GLU A 220 19.67 -16.80 -8.12
C GLU A 220 19.45 -16.40 -6.65
N GLN A 221 20.35 -15.62 -6.09
CA GLN A 221 20.18 -15.08 -4.72
C GLN A 221 19.04 -14.05 -4.64
N LEU A 222 18.88 -13.18 -5.65
CA LEU A 222 17.73 -12.27 -5.75
C LEU A 222 16.43 -13.06 -5.78
N LEU A 223 16.34 -14.08 -6.64
CA LEU A 223 15.15 -14.94 -6.77
C LEU A 223 14.82 -15.70 -5.48
N ASP A 224 15.83 -16.10 -4.66
CA ASP A 224 15.57 -16.71 -3.35
C ASP A 224 14.90 -15.73 -2.40
N VAL A 225 15.37 -14.48 -2.33
CA VAL A 225 14.77 -13.45 -1.46
C VAL A 225 13.36 -13.07 -1.95
N GLU A 226 13.19 -12.82 -3.25
CA GLU A 226 11.88 -12.54 -3.84
C GLU A 226 10.87 -13.66 -3.61
N GLY A 227 11.29 -14.92 -3.84
CA GLY A 227 10.44 -16.08 -3.66
C GLY A 227 9.97 -16.31 -2.22
N ARG A 228 10.59 -15.69 -1.22
CA ARG A 228 10.10 -15.65 0.16
C ARG A 228 8.98 -14.63 0.33
N LEU A 229 9.05 -13.50 -0.39
CA LEU A 229 8.07 -12.40 -0.30
C LEU A 229 6.83 -12.69 -1.13
N PHE A 230 6.99 -13.07 -2.40
CA PHE A 230 5.90 -13.38 -3.31
C PHE A 230 6.28 -14.58 -4.21
N ASP A 231 5.31 -15.14 -4.93
CA ASP A 231 5.62 -16.18 -5.89
C ASP A 231 6.05 -15.55 -7.22
N ILE A 232 7.30 -15.77 -7.61
CA ILE A 232 7.91 -15.19 -8.82
C ILE A 232 7.26 -15.71 -10.12
N HIS A 233 6.52 -16.83 -10.07
CA HIS A 233 5.82 -17.42 -11.21
C HIS A 233 4.41 -16.85 -11.42
N LEU A 234 3.97 -15.85 -10.61
CA LEU A 234 2.68 -15.22 -10.78
C LEU A 234 2.60 -14.46 -12.11
N SER A 235 1.69 -14.90 -12.97
CA SER A 235 1.45 -14.32 -14.29
C SER A 235 0.41 -13.20 -14.28
N GLY A 236 -0.34 -13.06 -13.18
CA GLY A 236 -1.52 -12.20 -13.08
C GLY A 236 -2.80 -12.85 -13.61
N ALA A 237 -2.74 -14.12 -14.04
CA ALA A 237 -3.89 -14.90 -14.45
C ALA A 237 -4.64 -15.50 -13.25
N ARG A 238 -5.93 -15.78 -13.42
CA ARG A 238 -6.76 -16.37 -12.38
C ARG A 238 -6.24 -17.75 -11.92
N GLU A 239 -5.66 -18.49 -12.84
CA GLU A 239 -5.12 -19.84 -12.62
C GLU A 239 -3.92 -19.84 -11.70
N ASP A 240 -3.28 -18.71 -11.44
CA ASP A 240 -2.17 -18.59 -10.49
C ASP A 240 -2.59 -19.03 -9.07
N ALA A 241 -3.85 -18.81 -8.68
CA ALA A 241 -4.39 -19.25 -7.39
C ALA A 241 -4.29 -20.76 -7.18
N PHE A 242 -4.26 -21.55 -8.27
CA PHE A 242 -4.18 -23.02 -8.22
C PHE A 242 -2.75 -23.54 -8.37
N ARG A 243 -1.83 -22.71 -8.90
CA ARG A 243 -0.46 -23.12 -9.24
C ARG A 243 0.58 -22.57 -8.26
N ALA A 244 0.34 -21.40 -7.73
CA ALA A 244 1.29 -20.68 -6.91
C ALA A 244 0.80 -20.60 -5.46
N PRO A 245 1.57 -21.11 -4.47
CA PRO A 245 1.22 -20.97 -3.08
C PRO A 245 1.32 -19.52 -2.65
N MET A 246 0.41 -19.09 -1.77
CA MET A 246 0.48 -17.79 -1.15
C MET A 246 1.77 -17.66 -0.33
N ARG A 247 2.62 -16.70 -0.70
CA ARG A 247 3.86 -16.37 0.01
C ARG A 247 3.59 -15.31 1.08
N LEU A 248 4.66 -14.75 1.65
CA LEU A 248 4.57 -13.88 2.81
C LEU A 248 3.67 -12.65 2.58
N TYR A 249 3.85 -11.93 1.46
CA TYR A 249 3.04 -10.74 1.13
C TYR A 249 1.54 -11.05 1.10
N GLY A 250 1.16 -12.11 0.40
CA GLY A 250 -0.23 -12.52 0.31
C GLY A 250 -0.81 -12.96 1.66
N ARG A 251 -0.04 -13.69 2.48
CA ARG A 251 -0.49 -14.12 3.82
C ARG A 251 -0.66 -12.94 4.77
N MET A 252 0.25 -11.96 4.72
CA MET A 252 0.15 -10.74 5.52
C MET A 252 -1.07 -9.92 5.11
N ALA A 253 -1.31 -9.76 3.80
CA ALA A 253 -2.48 -9.06 3.29
C ALA A 253 -3.79 -9.78 3.64
N ALA A 254 -3.83 -11.12 3.61
CA ALA A 254 -4.98 -11.91 4.02
C ALA A 254 -5.29 -11.73 5.52
N LEU A 255 -4.27 -11.77 6.38
CA LEU A 255 -4.43 -11.50 7.80
C LEU A 255 -4.93 -10.06 8.04
N GLY A 256 -4.37 -9.07 7.31
CA GLY A 256 -4.84 -7.69 7.35
C GLY A 256 -6.32 -7.55 6.95
N SER A 257 -6.74 -8.30 5.93
CA SER A 257 -8.15 -8.36 5.53
C SER A 257 -9.04 -8.95 6.63
N ASP A 258 -8.60 -10.03 7.25
CA ASP A 258 -9.35 -10.70 8.31
C ASP A 258 -9.51 -9.80 9.55
N VAL A 259 -8.44 -9.14 9.97
CA VAL A 259 -8.47 -8.22 11.14
C VAL A 259 -9.28 -6.96 10.86
N SER A 260 -9.11 -6.33 9.67
CA SER A 260 -9.65 -4.98 9.42
C SER A 260 -11.01 -4.95 8.73
N ARG A 261 -11.33 -5.98 7.93
CA ARG A 261 -12.52 -5.96 7.07
C ARG A 261 -13.65 -6.86 7.57
N PHE A 262 -13.32 -8.04 8.07
CA PHE A 262 -14.30 -9.04 8.49
C PHE A 262 -14.54 -9.03 9.98
N SER A 263 -13.65 -8.44 10.75
CA SER A 263 -13.87 -8.27 12.18
C SER A 263 -14.76 -7.06 12.43
N ALA A 264 -15.88 -7.26 13.08
CA ALA A 264 -16.61 -6.18 13.69
C ALA A 264 -15.70 -5.45 14.72
N ASP A 265 -16.20 -4.46 15.44
CA ASP A 265 -15.41 -3.66 16.38
C ASP A 265 -14.97 -4.49 17.61
N PHE A 266 -14.16 -5.53 17.38
CA PHE A 266 -13.62 -6.41 18.42
C PHE A 266 -12.10 -6.41 18.41
N ALA A 267 -11.51 -6.72 19.56
CA ALA A 267 -10.08 -6.95 19.64
C ALA A 267 -9.64 -8.13 18.75
N PRO A 268 -8.42 -8.08 18.18
CA PRO A 268 -7.87 -9.23 17.49
C PRO A 268 -7.85 -10.47 18.38
N THR A 269 -8.16 -11.62 17.81
CA THR A 269 -8.09 -12.90 18.50
C THR A 269 -6.64 -13.26 18.84
N VAL A 270 -6.45 -14.16 19.80
CA VAL A 270 -5.12 -14.70 20.12
C VAL A 270 -4.47 -15.33 18.88
N GLN A 271 -5.26 -16.09 18.10
CA GLN A 271 -4.77 -16.73 16.87
C GLN A 271 -4.30 -15.74 15.83
N GLN A 272 -5.02 -14.61 15.63
CA GLN A 272 -4.59 -13.56 14.71
C GLN A 272 -3.26 -12.93 15.15
N GLN A 273 -3.08 -12.72 16.46
CA GLN A 273 -1.84 -12.20 17.01
C GLN A 273 -0.68 -13.20 16.87
N GLU A 274 -0.90 -14.49 17.17
CA GLU A 274 0.10 -15.55 17.00
C GLU A 274 0.52 -15.71 15.53
N VAL A 275 -0.43 -15.66 14.59
CA VAL A 275 -0.14 -15.70 13.15
C VAL A 275 0.66 -14.47 12.74
N TYR A 276 0.31 -13.28 13.24
CA TYR A 276 1.06 -12.06 12.97
C TYR A 276 2.53 -12.21 13.39
N GLU A 277 2.81 -12.68 14.60
CA GLU A 277 4.18 -12.89 15.09
C GLU A 277 4.98 -13.84 14.20
N VAL A 278 4.37 -14.93 13.75
CA VAL A 278 5.01 -15.87 12.81
C VAL A 278 5.34 -15.20 11.49
N LEU A 279 4.42 -14.40 10.92
CA LEU A 279 4.63 -13.69 9.66
C LEU A 279 5.68 -12.59 9.81
N LYS A 280 5.66 -11.86 10.93
CA LYS A 280 6.64 -10.82 11.25
C LYS A 280 8.07 -11.38 11.35
N ASN A 281 8.23 -12.53 11.97
CA ASN A 281 9.53 -13.20 12.05
C ASN A 281 10.05 -13.59 10.65
N ARG A 282 9.18 -14.09 9.76
CA ARG A 282 9.55 -14.38 8.36
C ARG A 282 9.92 -13.12 7.57
N LEU A 283 9.25 -12.00 7.84
CA LEU A 283 9.62 -10.70 7.25
C LEU A 283 11.01 -10.27 7.72
N ASN A 284 11.31 -10.40 9.01
CA ASN A 284 12.63 -10.11 9.56
C ASN A 284 13.74 -10.97 8.94
N GLU A 285 13.46 -12.27 8.71
CA GLU A 285 14.39 -13.17 8.02
C GLU A 285 14.62 -12.73 6.55
N ALA A 286 13.55 -12.41 5.82
CA ALA A 286 13.67 -11.93 4.44
C ALA A 286 14.44 -10.61 4.34
N ARG A 287 14.21 -9.69 5.29
CA ARG A 287 14.96 -8.42 5.40
C ARG A 287 16.44 -8.67 5.61
N ALA A 288 16.82 -9.52 6.56
CA ALA A 288 18.21 -9.83 6.83
C ALA A 288 18.93 -10.44 5.62
N LEU A 289 18.23 -11.27 4.84
CA LEU A 289 18.78 -11.82 3.58
C LEU A 289 18.95 -10.73 2.53
N MET A 290 17.98 -9.84 2.37
CA MET A 290 18.06 -8.71 1.45
C MET A 290 19.20 -7.76 1.83
N ASP A 291 19.34 -7.41 3.11
CA ASP A 291 20.41 -6.53 3.60
C ASP A 291 21.78 -7.13 3.26
N ARG A 292 21.98 -8.42 3.54
CA ARG A 292 23.21 -9.13 3.16
C ARG A 292 23.47 -9.07 1.65
N LEU A 293 22.45 -9.29 0.85
CA LEU A 293 22.57 -9.27 -0.61
C LEU A 293 23.02 -7.89 -1.11
N LEU A 294 22.45 -6.83 -0.55
CA LEU A 294 22.72 -5.45 -0.96
C LEU A 294 24.04 -4.90 -0.40
N GLU A 295 24.42 -5.28 0.83
CA GLU A 295 25.60 -4.76 1.50
C GLU A 295 26.90 -5.56 1.17
N ILE A 296 26.77 -6.81 0.77
CA ILE A 296 27.92 -7.71 0.54
C ILE A 296 27.98 -8.18 -0.91
N GLU A 297 26.93 -8.86 -1.40
CA GLU A 297 26.98 -9.55 -2.68
C GLU A 297 26.92 -8.58 -3.88
N MET A 298 26.06 -7.58 -3.83
CA MET A 298 25.96 -6.58 -4.91
C MET A 298 27.23 -5.73 -5.05
N PRO A 299 27.88 -5.21 -3.98
CA PRO A 299 29.19 -4.56 -4.10
C PRO A 299 30.27 -5.46 -4.69
N ALA A 300 30.31 -6.75 -4.31
CA ALA A 300 31.28 -7.70 -4.85
C ALA A 300 31.07 -7.95 -6.36
N LEU A 301 29.82 -8.03 -6.83
CA LEU A 301 29.52 -8.07 -8.26
C LEU A 301 29.93 -6.76 -8.94
N ASN A 302 29.62 -5.60 -8.37
CA ASN A 302 29.95 -4.29 -8.92
C ASN A 302 31.47 -4.05 -9.04
N GLU A 303 32.29 -4.60 -8.16
CA GLU A 303 33.76 -4.57 -8.33
C GLU A 303 34.22 -5.32 -9.57
N ARG A 304 33.64 -6.49 -9.84
CA ARG A 304 33.94 -7.28 -11.05
C ARG A 304 33.51 -6.56 -12.33
N LEU A 305 32.34 -5.90 -12.29
CA LEU A 305 31.85 -5.07 -13.40
C LEU A 305 32.78 -3.90 -13.70
N ARG A 306 33.19 -3.15 -12.67
CA ARG A 306 34.12 -2.02 -12.79
C ARG A 306 35.47 -2.45 -13.38
N ALA A 307 36.01 -3.59 -12.95
CA ALA A 307 37.26 -4.11 -13.44
C ALA A 307 37.25 -4.39 -14.97
N ARG A 308 36.07 -4.54 -15.56
CA ARG A 308 35.84 -4.79 -16.99
C ARG A 308 35.26 -3.58 -17.74
N GLY A 309 35.09 -2.43 -17.08
CA GLY A 309 34.46 -1.25 -17.68
C GLY A 309 32.98 -1.41 -18.02
N ILE A 310 32.30 -2.39 -17.37
CA ILE A 310 30.86 -2.62 -17.53
C ILE A 310 30.10 -1.74 -16.53
N PRO A 311 28.94 -1.18 -16.90
CA PRO A 311 28.09 -0.43 -15.97
C PRO A 311 27.77 -1.23 -14.71
N ILE A 312 27.78 -0.55 -13.55
CA ILE A 312 27.44 -1.18 -12.27
C ILE A 312 25.93 -1.25 -12.07
N ILE A 313 25.50 -2.19 -11.24
CA ILE A 313 24.13 -2.30 -10.78
C ILE A 313 23.91 -1.25 -9.68
N SER A 314 22.85 -0.50 -9.80
CA SER A 314 22.42 0.51 -8.81
C SER A 314 21.20 0.00 -8.02
N ASP A 315 21.08 0.53 -6.83
CA ASP A 315 20.05 0.25 -5.86
C ASP A 315 19.05 1.42 -5.82
#